data_a7b1f495dd5b0f0ff59dd0c785eb6ac6
#
_entry.id   a7b1f495dd5b0f0ff59dd0c785eb6ac6
#
_cell.length_a   1.000
_cell.length_b   1.000
_cell.length_c   1.000
_cell.angle_alpha   90.00
_cell.angle_beta   90.00
_cell.angle_gamma   90.00
#
_symmetry.space_group_name_H-M   'P 1'
#
loop_
_entity.id
_entity.type
_entity.pdbx_description
1 polymer ?
#
loop_
_entity_poly.entity_id
_entity_poly.type
_entity_poly.pdbx_seq_one_letter_code
_entity_poly.pdbx_strand_id
1 'polypeptide(L)'
;MSLSLLFNAPLHSIRKTRLYAFLLKSRLNRVRLSNLGLSFPVAIRPLTHASIRWRNNRLEPEITELFTQAIKALDRKDIDGQFFDVGANHGRYAWIAQSACPDMKVIAFEPDPENIELLELTVEHSKLEQVRIVATALSDEEGMISFHQDKLTSATGMIQDGETPWVEKYLGQKSRLIEVRRTMLDSYCTPESIPALIKIDVEGHEPEVLQGSAQCLQDHKPILILESFPPKLEQVVNFLTELGYEILDAERKKPLGAHTNNLFAWHPEGPLPESDIREILES
;
A
#
# COMPACT_ATOMS: atom_id res chain seq x y z
N MET A 1 -4.93 5.57 3.22
CA MET A 1 -6.32 5.07 3.44
C MET A 1 -7.24 6.24 3.68
N SER A 2 -8.22 6.49 2.81
CA SER A 2 -9.14 7.62 2.99
C SER A 2 -9.79 7.54 4.37
N LEU A 3 -9.70 8.62 5.15
CA LEU A 3 -10.37 8.80 6.46
C LEU A 3 -11.83 8.33 6.47
N SER A 4 -12.52 8.44 5.33
CA SER A 4 -13.90 7.98 5.15
C SER A 4 -14.10 6.47 5.37
N LEU A 5 -13.06 5.66 5.26
CA LEU A 5 -13.11 4.20 5.38
C LEU A 5 -13.04 3.73 6.84
N LEU A 6 -12.30 4.44 7.68
CA LEU A 6 -12.27 4.20 9.13
C LEU A 6 -13.57 4.63 9.80
N PHE A 7 -14.30 5.58 9.21
CA PHE A 7 -15.46 6.25 9.76
C PHE A 7 -16.83 5.78 9.23
N ASN A 8 -16.96 4.58 8.67
CA ASN A 8 -18.29 4.00 8.51
C ASN A 8 -18.93 3.87 9.90
N ALA A 9 -19.86 4.75 10.17
CA ALA A 9 -20.41 5.00 11.52
C ALA A 9 -20.74 3.75 12.37
N PRO A 10 -21.31 2.65 11.82
CA PRO A 10 -21.58 1.45 12.62
C PRO A 10 -20.28 0.73 13.06
N LEU A 11 -19.32 0.52 12.15
CA LEU A 11 -18.08 -0.21 12.47
C LEU A 11 -17.17 0.59 13.39
N HIS A 12 -17.07 1.89 13.21
CA HIS A 12 -16.28 2.77 14.07
C HIS A 12 -16.77 2.72 15.52
N SER A 13 -18.07 2.86 15.73
CA SER A 13 -18.67 2.82 17.07
C SER A 13 -18.50 1.46 17.75
N ILE A 14 -18.69 0.36 17.00
CA ILE A 14 -18.53 -1.00 17.50
C ILE A 14 -17.07 -1.28 17.89
N ARG A 15 -16.10 -0.84 17.08
CA ARG A 15 -14.66 -1.03 17.32
C ARG A 15 -14.17 -0.41 18.64
N LYS A 16 -14.81 0.63 19.15
CA LYS A 16 -14.51 1.25 20.44
C LYS A 16 -14.98 0.44 21.65
N THR A 17 -15.77 -0.62 21.47
CA THR A 17 -16.36 -1.37 22.56
C THR A 17 -15.43 -2.44 23.12
N ARG A 18 -15.51 -2.68 24.45
CA ARG A 18 -14.80 -3.80 25.10
C ARG A 18 -15.22 -5.16 24.53
N LEU A 19 -16.47 -5.27 24.08
CA LEU A 19 -16.97 -6.48 23.43
C LEU A 19 -16.22 -6.77 22.14
N TYR A 20 -15.99 -5.74 21.30
CA TYR A 20 -15.23 -5.93 20.07
C TYR A 20 -13.79 -6.36 20.34
N ALA A 21 -13.11 -5.72 21.30
CA ALA A 21 -11.77 -6.10 21.74
C ALA A 21 -11.71 -7.56 22.26
N PHE A 22 -12.75 -8.03 22.95
CA PHE A 22 -12.89 -9.42 23.37
C PHE A 22 -13.08 -10.36 22.17
N LEU A 23 -13.95 -9.99 21.22
CA LEU A 23 -14.24 -10.79 20.04
C LEU A 23 -13.00 -10.94 19.13
N LEU A 24 -12.14 -9.93 19.03
CA LEU A 24 -10.88 -10.01 18.29
C LEU A 24 -9.96 -11.13 18.81
N LYS A 25 -10.00 -11.42 20.10
CA LYS A 25 -9.23 -12.52 20.72
C LYS A 25 -9.91 -13.87 20.62
N SER A 26 -11.14 -13.93 20.11
CA SER A 26 -11.93 -15.15 20.03
C SER A 26 -11.62 -15.96 18.77
N ARG A 27 -12.16 -17.19 18.73
CA ARG A 27 -12.12 -18.06 17.52
C ARG A 27 -12.78 -17.42 16.29
N LEU A 28 -13.63 -16.40 16.46
CA LEU A 28 -14.30 -15.71 15.37
C LEU A 28 -13.33 -14.88 14.51
N ASN A 29 -12.19 -14.48 15.08
CA ASN A 29 -11.15 -13.71 14.39
C ASN A 29 -9.94 -14.54 13.94
N ARG A 30 -10.05 -15.88 13.96
CA ARG A 30 -8.98 -16.73 13.40
C ARG A 30 -8.84 -16.53 11.91
N VAL A 31 -7.63 -16.68 11.42
CA VAL A 31 -7.33 -16.60 9.97
C VAL A 31 -8.24 -17.53 9.19
N ARG A 32 -8.77 -17.02 8.10
CA ARG A 32 -9.63 -17.74 7.15
C ARG A 32 -9.30 -17.29 5.74
N LEU A 33 -9.42 -18.20 4.81
CA LEU A 33 -9.41 -17.90 3.39
C LEU A 33 -10.76 -17.30 2.99
N SER A 34 -10.72 -16.23 2.24
CA SER A 34 -11.90 -15.50 1.79
C SER A 34 -11.72 -15.03 0.35
N ASN A 35 -12.72 -15.27 -0.48
CA ASN A 35 -12.75 -14.71 -1.82
C ASN A 35 -13.33 -13.29 -1.73
N LEU A 36 -12.52 -12.28 -2.04
CA LEU A 36 -12.86 -10.86 -1.95
C LEU A 36 -13.06 -10.23 -3.34
N GLY A 37 -13.67 -10.97 -4.27
CA GLY A 37 -13.83 -10.52 -5.66
C GLY A 37 -12.57 -10.67 -6.52
N LEU A 38 -11.59 -11.42 -6.02
CA LEU A 38 -10.34 -11.76 -6.70
C LEU A 38 -10.45 -13.13 -7.38
N SER A 39 -9.51 -13.46 -8.27
CA SER A 39 -9.47 -14.76 -8.96
C SER A 39 -9.05 -15.94 -8.04
N PHE A 40 -8.59 -15.64 -6.82
CA PHE A 40 -8.14 -16.62 -5.81
C PHE A 40 -8.53 -16.19 -4.40
N PRO A 41 -8.58 -17.12 -3.43
CA PRO A 41 -8.85 -16.77 -2.04
C PRO A 41 -7.62 -16.17 -1.34
N VAL A 42 -7.87 -15.24 -0.40
CA VAL A 42 -6.85 -14.58 0.40
C VAL A 42 -7.05 -14.83 1.89
N ALA A 43 -5.97 -14.88 2.66
CA ALA A 43 -6.00 -15.06 4.10
C ALA A 43 -6.36 -13.74 4.79
N ILE A 44 -7.37 -13.76 5.64
CA ILE A 44 -7.81 -12.61 6.44
C ILE A 44 -8.18 -13.02 7.87
N ARG A 45 -8.15 -12.06 8.78
CA ARG A 45 -8.81 -12.15 10.10
C ARG A 45 -10.18 -11.45 10.00
N PRO A 46 -11.31 -12.19 10.04
CA PRO A 46 -12.63 -11.65 9.63
C PRO A 46 -13.11 -10.40 10.37
N LEU A 47 -12.76 -10.24 11.65
CA LEU A 47 -13.15 -9.07 12.43
C LEU A 47 -12.14 -7.93 12.23
N THR A 48 -10.85 -8.21 12.26
CA THR A 48 -9.80 -7.21 12.00
C THR A 48 -10.01 -6.58 10.62
N HIS A 49 -10.22 -7.40 9.58
CA HIS A 49 -10.43 -6.96 8.20
C HIS A 49 -11.93 -6.82 7.82
N ALA A 50 -12.78 -6.49 8.80
CA ALA A 50 -14.23 -6.39 8.59
C ALA A 50 -14.62 -5.35 7.52
N SER A 51 -13.88 -4.24 7.41
CA SER A 51 -14.14 -3.21 6.40
C SER A 51 -13.97 -3.74 4.98
N ILE A 52 -12.89 -4.49 4.74
CA ILE A 52 -12.57 -5.09 3.44
C ILE A 52 -13.60 -6.15 3.07
N ARG A 53 -13.91 -7.03 4.02
CA ARG A 53 -14.89 -8.09 3.84
C ARG A 53 -16.28 -7.56 3.54
N TRP A 54 -16.75 -6.55 4.29
CA TRP A 54 -18.08 -5.97 4.09
C TRP A 54 -18.24 -5.31 2.72
N ARG A 55 -17.18 -4.65 2.24
CA ARG A 55 -17.20 -3.97 0.94
C ARG A 55 -16.75 -4.84 -0.24
N ASN A 56 -16.48 -6.13 0.00
CA ASN A 56 -15.97 -7.05 -1.00
C ASN A 56 -14.80 -6.45 -1.79
N ASN A 57 -13.80 -5.93 -1.07
CA ASN A 57 -12.60 -5.25 -1.59
C ASN A 57 -12.86 -3.95 -2.38
N ARG A 58 -14.07 -3.40 -2.35
CA ARG A 58 -14.41 -2.11 -2.99
C ARG A 58 -14.05 -0.93 -2.08
N LEU A 59 -12.79 -0.87 -1.69
CA LEU A 59 -12.21 0.28 -1.00
C LEU A 59 -11.54 1.15 -2.07
N GLU A 60 -11.59 2.48 -1.91
CA GLU A 60 -10.93 3.43 -2.80
C GLU A 60 -11.12 3.06 -4.29
N PRO A 61 -12.36 3.06 -4.78
CA PRO A 61 -12.67 2.53 -6.11
C PRO A 61 -11.92 3.28 -7.21
N GLU A 62 -11.73 4.58 -7.07
CA GLU A 62 -11.00 5.43 -8.02
C GLU A 62 -9.52 5.05 -8.10
N ILE A 63 -8.87 4.89 -6.94
CA ILE A 63 -7.46 4.48 -6.88
C ILE A 63 -7.28 3.05 -7.36
N THR A 64 -8.22 2.17 -7.00
CA THR A 64 -8.21 0.78 -7.44
C THR A 64 -8.33 0.67 -8.96
N GLU A 65 -9.21 1.46 -9.56
CA GLU A 65 -9.38 1.49 -11.02
C GLU A 65 -8.12 2.03 -11.69
N LEU A 66 -7.62 3.19 -11.24
CA LEU A 66 -6.38 3.79 -11.75
C LEU A 66 -5.20 2.80 -11.69
N PHE A 67 -5.01 2.16 -10.54
CA PHE A 67 -3.99 1.12 -10.35
C PHE A 67 -4.17 -0.06 -11.32
N THR A 68 -5.40 -0.55 -11.44
CA THR A 68 -5.70 -1.69 -12.31
C THR A 68 -5.44 -1.35 -13.79
N GLN A 69 -5.77 -0.15 -14.23
CA GLN A 69 -5.48 0.32 -15.59
C GLN A 69 -3.97 0.45 -15.82
N ALA A 70 -3.22 0.98 -14.84
CA ALA A 70 -1.76 1.08 -14.95
C ALA A 70 -1.10 -0.30 -15.09
N ILE A 71 -1.47 -1.28 -14.23
CA ILE A 71 -0.96 -2.66 -14.30
C ILE A 71 -1.28 -3.29 -15.67
N LYS A 72 -2.51 -3.17 -16.15
CA LYS A 72 -2.92 -3.70 -17.46
C LYS A 72 -2.21 -3.02 -18.63
N ALA A 73 -1.92 -1.72 -18.53
CA ALA A 73 -1.17 -1.01 -19.55
C ALA A 73 0.28 -1.51 -19.63
N LEU A 74 0.93 -1.72 -18.49
CA LEU A 74 2.27 -2.30 -18.41
C LEU A 74 2.31 -3.72 -19.00
N ASP A 75 1.35 -4.57 -18.65
CA ASP A 75 1.20 -5.93 -19.17
C ASP A 75 0.98 -5.94 -20.69
N ARG A 76 0.03 -5.14 -21.21
CA ARG A 76 -0.23 -5.03 -22.64
C ARG A 76 0.98 -4.58 -23.48
N LYS A 77 1.86 -3.78 -22.86
CA LYS A 77 3.07 -3.26 -23.51
C LYS A 77 4.28 -4.18 -23.34
N ASP A 78 4.09 -5.31 -22.66
CA ASP A 78 5.17 -6.27 -22.37
C ASP A 78 6.38 -5.57 -21.69
N ILE A 79 6.08 -4.66 -20.77
CA ILE A 79 7.12 -3.95 -20.04
C ILE A 79 7.79 -4.91 -19.06
N ASP A 80 9.07 -5.15 -19.27
CA ASP A 80 9.89 -5.96 -18.36
C ASP A 80 10.17 -5.19 -17.07
N GLY A 81 9.21 -5.24 -16.15
CA GLY A 81 9.27 -4.54 -14.88
C GLY A 81 8.34 -5.18 -13.86
N GLN A 82 8.53 -4.82 -12.60
CA GLN A 82 7.83 -5.40 -11.47
C GLN A 82 6.91 -4.37 -10.81
N PHE A 83 5.92 -4.87 -10.08
CA PHE A 83 5.14 -4.06 -9.16
C PHE A 83 5.73 -4.15 -7.75
N PHE A 84 6.06 -3.01 -7.15
CA PHE A 84 6.49 -2.91 -5.76
C PHE A 84 5.35 -2.34 -4.91
N ASP A 85 4.88 -3.14 -3.94
CA ASP A 85 3.81 -2.79 -3.00
C ASP A 85 4.43 -2.43 -1.65
N VAL A 86 4.62 -1.13 -1.40
CA VAL A 86 5.29 -0.59 -0.21
C VAL A 86 4.25 -0.24 0.85
N GLY A 87 4.32 -0.92 2.00
CA GLY A 87 3.25 -0.93 2.98
C GLY A 87 2.12 -1.86 2.54
N ALA A 88 2.47 -3.08 2.11
CA ALA A 88 1.51 -4.00 1.49
C ALA A 88 0.35 -4.39 2.41
N ASN A 89 0.51 -4.26 3.73
CA ASN A 89 -0.51 -4.61 4.72
C ASN A 89 -0.96 -6.07 4.54
N HIS A 90 -2.25 -6.33 4.34
CA HIS A 90 -2.79 -7.67 4.02
C HIS A 90 -2.70 -8.03 2.52
N GLY A 91 -2.00 -7.23 1.71
CA GLY A 91 -1.68 -7.50 0.31
C GLY A 91 -2.73 -7.03 -0.71
N ARG A 92 -3.57 -6.06 -0.35
CA ARG A 92 -4.68 -5.66 -1.23
C ARG A 92 -4.26 -5.36 -2.65
N TYR A 93 -3.25 -4.50 -2.86
CA TYR A 93 -2.79 -4.12 -4.19
C TYR A 93 -1.99 -5.24 -4.87
N ALA A 94 -1.17 -5.99 -4.10
CA ALA A 94 -0.51 -7.19 -4.60
C ALA A 94 -1.52 -8.22 -5.15
N TRP A 95 -2.63 -8.44 -4.45
CA TRP A 95 -3.66 -9.39 -4.88
C TRP A 95 -4.46 -8.89 -6.07
N ILE A 96 -4.73 -7.59 -6.18
CA ILE A 96 -5.37 -7.00 -7.35
C ILE A 96 -4.46 -7.15 -8.58
N ALA A 97 -3.17 -6.87 -8.45
CA ALA A 97 -2.20 -7.05 -9.53
C ALA A 97 -2.15 -8.49 -10.02
N GLN A 98 -2.00 -9.45 -9.11
CA GLN A 98 -1.97 -10.89 -9.44
C GLN A 98 -3.29 -11.42 -10.02
N SER A 99 -4.44 -10.85 -9.59
CA SER A 99 -5.74 -11.21 -10.15
C SER A 99 -5.97 -10.66 -11.56
N ALA A 100 -5.42 -9.47 -11.85
CA ALA A 100 -5.54 -8.79 -13.14
C ALA A 100 -4.49 -9.28 -14.15
N CYS A 101 -3.25 -9.47 -13.72
CA CYS A 101 -2.09 -9.85 -14.53
C CYS A 101 -1.28 -10.91 -13.76
N PRO A 102 -1.61 -12.21 -13.91
CA PRO A 102 -0.99 -13.30 -13.12
C PRO A 102 0.52 -13.45 -13.30
N ASP A 103 1.06 -13.03 -14.44
CA ASP A 103 2.49 -13.11 -14.75
C ASP A 103 3.29 -11.90 -14.22
N MET A 104 2.61 -10.85 -13.75
CA MET A 104 3.25 -9.68 -13.14
C MET A 104 4.02 -10.08 -11.88
N LYS A 105 5.32 -9.84 -11.87
CA LYS A 105 6.14 -10.02 -10.66
C LYS A 105 5.82 -8.94 -9.64
N VAL A 106 5.61 -9.34 -8.39
CA VAL A 106 5.26 -8.45 -7.28
C VAL A 106 6.26 -8.61 -6.15
N ILE A 107 6.77 -7.50 -5.63
CA ILE A 107 7.49 -7.47 -4.36
C ILE A 107 6.66 -6.68 -3.36
N ALA A 108 6.21 -7.34 -2.30
CA ALA A 108 5.40 -6.78 -1.22
C ALA A 108 6.28 -6.53 0.01
N PHE A 109 6.45 -5.26 0.38
CA PHE A 109 7.19 -4.83 1.57
C PHE A 109 6.21 -4.56 2.70
N GLU A 110 6.37 -5.25 3.81
CA GLU A 110 5.49 -5.14 4.98
C GLU A 110 6.28 -5.39 6.27
N PRO A 111 6.26 -4.46 7.25
CA PRO A 111 6.97 -4.66 8.51
C PRO A 111 6.17 -5.40 9.59
N ASP A 112 4.81 -5.36 9.56
CA ASP A 112 4.00 -5.97 10.62
C ASP A 112 3.99 -7.51 10.51
N PRO A 113 4.51 -8.25 11.51
CA PRO A 113 4.57 -9.70 11.47
C PRO A 113 3.19 -10.39 11.36
N GLU A 114 2.11 -9.73 11.82
CA GLU A 114 0.76 -10.30 11.67
C GLU A 114 0.22 -10.16 10.25
N ASN A 115 0.60 -9.10 9.54
CA ASN A 115 0.28 -8.94 8.12
C ASN A 115 1.14 -9.87 7.27
N ILE A 116 2.44 -9.99 7.59
CA ILE A 116 3.36 -10.92 6.91
C ILE A 116 2.80 -12.36 6.96
N GLU A 117 2.32 -12.83 8.13
CA GLU A 117 1.67 -14.14 8.25
C GLU A 117 0.51 -14.31 7.24
N LEU A 118 -0.32 -13.28 7.05
CA LEU A 118 -1.45 -13.34 6.11
C LEU A 118 -1.01 -13.32 4.65
N LEU A 119 0.02 -12.53 4.34
CA LEU A 119 0.62 -12.49 3.02
C LEU A 119 1.20 -13.85 2.64
N GLU A 120 2.03 -14.43 3.50
CA GLU A 120 2.66 -15.76 3.30
C GLU A 120 1.63 -16.87 3.14
N LEU A 121 0.60 -16.91 4.02
CA LEU A 121 -0.50 -17.87 3.92
C LEU A 121 -1.28 -17.74 2.61
N THR A 122 -1.45 -16.51 2.10
CA THR A 122 -2.11 -16.27 0.82
C THR A 122 -1.27 -16.78 -0.33
N VAL A 123 0.02 -16.44 -0.36
CA VAL A 123 0.97 -16.89 -1.40
C VAL A 123 1.04 -18.41 -1.44
N GLU A 124 1.23 -19.06 -0.28
CA GLU A 124 1.33 -20.51 -0.19
C GLU A 124 0.04 -21.22 -0.65
N HIS A 125 -1.12 -20.80 -0.12
CA HIS A 125 -2.39 -21.44 -0.42
C HIS A 125 -2.82 -21.25 -1.88
N SER A 126 -2.65 -20.04 -2.41
CA SER A 126 -3.08 -19.68 -3.77
C SER A 126 -1.99 -19.89 -4.82
N LYS A 127 -0.81 -20.39 -4.41
CA LYS A 127 0.34 -20.73 -5.27
C LYS A 127 0.76 -19.55 -6.15
N LEU A 128 0.92 -18.38 -5.55
CA LEU A 128 1.28 -17.14 -6.25
C LEU A 128 2.80 -17.05 -6.40
N GLU A 129 3.36 -17.80 -7.37
CA GLU A 129 4.81 -17.92 -7.58
C GLU A 129 5.49 -16.60 -7.99
N GLN A 130 4.72 -15.63 -8.49
CA GLN A 130 5.21 -14.32 -8.90
C GLN A 130 5.28 -13.30 -7.75
N VAL A 131 4.84 -13.67 -6.54
CA VAL A 131 4.82 -12.77 -5.39
C VAL A 131 5.93 -13.09 -4.41
N ARG A 132 6.79 -12.10 -4.16
CA ARG A 132 7.82 -12.14 -3.12
C ARG A 132 7.44 -11.21 -1.97
N ILE A 133 7.46 -11.73 -0.75
CA ILE A 133 7.23 -10.95 0.47
C ILE A 133 8.57 -10.60 1.09
N VAL A 134 8.72 -9.34 1.49
CA VAL A 134 9.91 -8.81 2.17
C VAL A 134 9.49 -8.21 3.51
N ALA A 135 9.88 -8.89 4.59
CA ALA A 135 9.54 -8.54 5.97
C ALA A 135 10.39 -7.35 6.46
N THR A 136 10.10 -6.15 5.97
CA THR A 136 10.82 -4.93 6.32
C THR A 136 9.97 -3.68 6.08
N ALA A 137 10.21 -2.62 6.83
CA ALA A 137 9.79 -1.26 6.48
C ALA A 137 10.78 -0.68 5.46
N LEU A 138 10.31 0.10 4.49
CA LEU A 138 11.17 0.93 3.67
C LEU A 138 11.36 2.30 4.33
N SER A 139 12.57 2.85 4.25
CA SER A 139 13.00 4.08 4.89
C SER A 139 14.22 4.65 4.15
N ASP A 140 14.81 5.71 4.68
CA ASP A 140 16.01 6.38 4.19
C ASP A 140 17.33 5.75 4.64
N GLU A 141 17.29 4.78 5.56
CA GLU A 141 18.48 4.10 6.07
C GLU A 141 18.19 2.65 6.50
N GLU A 142 19.25 1.86 6.66
CA GLU A 142 19.16 0.49 7.15
C GLU A 142 19.20 0.42 8.69
N GLY A 143 18.58 -0.62 9.27
CA GLY A 143 18.64 -0.88 10.70
C GLY A 143 17.35 -1.41 11.29
N MET A 144 17.12 -1.06 12.56
CA MET A 144 15.88 -1.33 13.29
C MET A 144 15.14 -0.02 13.55
N ILE A 145 13.82 -0.07 13.55
CA ILE A 145 12.98 1.09 13.82
C ILE A 145 11.76 0.69 14.62
N SER A 146 11.32 1.57 15.51
CA SER A 146 10.11 1.35 16.30
C SER A 146 8.86 1.55 15.44
N PHE A 147 7.93 0.61 15.51
CA PHE A 147 6.70 0.56 14.73
C PHE A 147 5.48 0.39 15.64
N HIS A 148 4.49 1.22 15.45
CA HIS A 148 3.20 1.15 16.13
C HIS A 148 2.27 0.18 15.39
N GLN A 149 2.14 -1.03 15.92
CA GLN A 149 1.26 -2.05 15.38
C GLN A 149 -0.20 -1.76 15.73
N ASP A 150 -1.09 -1.70 14.73
CA ASP A 150 -2.53 -1.59 14.91
C ASP A 150 -3.18 -2.97 15.08
N LYS A 151 -3.44 -3.36 16.32
CA LYS A 151 -4.09 -4.64 16.66
C LYS A 151 -5.59 -4.67 16.40
N LEU A 152 -6.20 -3.53 16.10
CA LEU A 152 -7.65 -3.41 15.97
C LEU A 152 -8.13 -3.58 14.53
N THR A 153 -7.46 -2.92 13.61
CA THR A 153 -7.83 -2.92 12.19
C THR A 153 -6.75 -3.47 11.28
N SER A 154 -5.52 -3.56 11.77
CA SER A 154 -4.30 -3.89 11.03
C SER A 154 -4.01 -2.94 9.86
N ALA A 155 -4.75 -1.83 9.74
CA ALA A 155 -4.72 -0.95 8.59
C ALA A 155 -3.86 0.30 8.77
N THR A 156 -3.60 0.68 10.02
CA THR A 156 -2.96 1.97 10.36
C THR A 156 -1.70 1.77 11.20
N GLY A 157 -0.94 0.73 10.90
CA GLY A 157 0.40 0.55 11.46
C GLY A 157 1.34 1.62 10.90
N MET A 158 2.13 2.26 11.78
CA MET A 158 3.01 3.36 11.37
C MET A 158 4.34 3.34 12.11
N ILE A 159 5.37 3.89 11.48
CA ILE A 159 6.67 4.10 12.13
C ILE A 159 6.53 5.17 13.20
N GLN A 160 7.24 5.00 14.32
CA GLN A 160 7.25 5.98 15.40
C GLN A 160 8.12 7.19 15.02
N ASP A 161 7.49 8.29 14.67
CA ASP A 161 8.12 9.57 14.33
C ASP A 161 7.75 10.71 15.30
N GLY A 162 7.10 10.37 16.42
CA GLY A 162 6.61 11.34 17.42
C GLY A 162 5.15 11.71 17.25
N GLU A 163 4.49 11.28 16.17
CA GLU A 163 3.05 11.47 15.99
C GLU A 163 2.24 10.45 16.80
N THR A 164 1.01 10.83 17.14
CA THR A 164 0.09 9.92 17.81
C THR A 164 -0.51 8.94 16.79
N PRO A 165 -0.37 7.62 16.99
CA PRO A 165 -0.91 6.62 16.08
C PRO A 165 -2.41 6.80 15.81
N TRP A 166 -2.82 6.58 14.56
CA TRP A 166 -4.21 6.73 14.12
C TRP A 166 -5.19 5.95 14.99
N VAL A 167 -4.86 4.69 15.32
CA VAL A 167 -5.69 3.84 16.18
C VAL A 167 -5.91 4.45 17.57
N GLU A 168 -4.91 5.14 18.09
CA GLU A 168 -5.02 5.86 19.38
C GLU A 168 -5.82 7.14 19.25
N LYS A 169 -5.53 7.95 18.24
CA LYS A 169 -6.16 9.25 18.01
C LYS A 169 -7.65 9.14 17.70
N TYR A 170 -8.06 8.17 16.89
CA TYR A 170 -9.44 8.08 16.39
C TYR A 170 -10.26 6.95 16.99
N LEU A 171 -9.65 5.85 17.42
CA LEU A 171 -10.36 4.72 18.00
C LEU A 171 -10.16 4.61 19.52
N GLY A 172 -9.25 5.40 20.11
CA GLY A 172 -8.98 5.40 21.54
C GLY A 172 -8.40 4.08 22.07
N GLN A 173 -7.79 3.28 21.17
CA GLN A 173 -7.16 2.00 21.52
C GLN A 173 -5.66 2.16 21.41
N LYS A 174 -4.93 1.62 22.38
CA LYS A 174 -3.46 1.66 22.36
C LYS A 174 -2.89 0.80 21.26
N SER A 175 -1.98 1.36 20.48
CA SER A 175 -1.10 0.62 19.58
C SER A 175 -0.11 -0.24 20.40
N ARG A 176 0.51 -1.20 19.76
CA ARG A 176 1.61 -1.96 20.33
C ARG A 176 2.91 -1.53 19.66
N LEU A 177 3.82 -0.99 20.44
CA LEU A 177 5.16 -0.68 19.94
C LEU A 177 5.98 -1.96 19.80
N ILE A 178 6.56 -2.16 18.63
CA ILE A 178 7.48 -3.26 18.31
C ILE A 178 8.68 -2.72 17.53
N GLU A 179 9.78 -3.46 17.52
CA GLU A 179 10.93 -3.18 16.67
C GLU A 179 10.81 -3.99 15.38
N VAL A 180 10.99 -3.31 14.24
CA VAL A 180 10.98 -3.93 12.91
C VAL A 180 12.25 -3.56 12.14
N ARG A 181 12.63 -4.38 11.15
CA ARG A 181 13.74 -4.03 10.25
C ARG A 181 13.31 -2.89 9.33
N ARG A 182 14.26 -1.99 9.01
CA ARG A 182 14.11 -1.01 7.94
C ARG A 182 15.28 -1.09 6.96
N THR A 183 15.02 -0.70 5.73
CA THR A 183 16.01 -0.67 4.65
C THR A 183 15.60 0.34 3.58
N MET A 184 16.50 0.66 2.66
CA MET A 184 16.24 1.51 1.52
C MET A 184 15.69 0.68 0.34
N LEU A 185 14.76 1.24 -0.43
CA LEU A 185 14.25 0.63 -1.65
C LEU A 185 15.37 0.46 -2.70
N ASP A 186 16.32 1.38 -2.74
CA ASP A 186 17.47 1.33 -3.64
C ASP A 186 18.24 0.00 -3.53
N SER A 187 18.24 -0.65 -2.35
CA SER A 187 18.86 -1.96 -2.13
C SER A 187 18.15 -3.12 -2.87
N TYR A 188 16.93 -2.90 -3.34
CA TYR A 188 16.11 -3.88 -4.07
C TYR A 188 16.03 -3.60 -5.56
N CYS A 189 16.45 -2.42 -6.01
CA CYS A 189 16.50 -2.06 -7.43
C CYS A 189 17.80 -2.61 -8.04
N THR A 190 17.71 -3.81 -8.60
CA THR A 190 18.81 -4.51 -9.28
C THR A 190 18.44 -4.76 -10.75
N PRO A 191 19.38 -5.14 -11.63
CA PRO A 191 19.05 -5.46 -13.01
C PRO A 191 17.95 -6.53 -13.17
N GLU A 192 17.80 -7.42 -12.18
CA GLU A 192 16.78 -8.48 -12.16
C GLU A 192 15.48 -8.05 -11.44
N SER A 193 15.47 -6.85 -10.85
CA SER A 193 14.38 -6.36 -10.03
C SER A 193 14.14 -4.86 -10.24
N ILE A 194 13.63 -4.52 -11.42
CA ILE A 194 13.33 -3.14 -11.84
C ILE A 194 11.84 -2.87 -11.61
N PRO A 195 11.45 -1.86 -10.82
CA PRO A 195 10.06 -1.49 -10.69
C PRO A 195 9.57 -0.73 -11.92
N ALA A 196 8.41 -1.14 -12.46
CA ALA A 196 7.66 -0.37 -13.45
C ALA A 196 6.52 0.44 -12.80
N LEU A 197 6.02 -0.05 -11.66
CA LEU A 197 5.02 0.61 -10.83
C LEU A 197 5.38 0.42 -9.35
N ILE A 198 5.24 1.47 -8.56
CA ILE A 198 5.37 1.42 -7.10
C ILE A 198 4.12 2.02 -6.47
N LYS A 199 3.46 1.27 -5.56
CA LYS A 199 2.46 1.81 -4.64
C LYS A 199 3.13 2.07 -3.31
N ILE A 200 2.96 3.27 -2.75
CA ILE A 200 3.49 3.64 -1.42
C ILE A 200 2.32 4.06 -0.53
N ASP A 201 2.17 3.36 0.60
CA ASP A 201 1.11 3.61 1.58
C ASP A 201 1.65 3.18 2.96
N VAL A 202 2.37 4.08 3.61
CA VAL A 202 3.16 3.79 4.82
C VAL A 202 2.76 4.66 6.03
N GLU A 203 1.55 5.26 5.94
CA GLU A 203 0.90 5.99 7.05
C GLU A 203 1.79 7.10 7.63
N GLY A 204 2.41 7.89 6.75
CA GLY A 204 3.15 9.08 7.10
C GLY A 204 4.68 8.96 7.06
N HIS A 205 5.24 7.90 6.50
CA HIS A 205 6.70 7.73 6.33
C HIS A 205 7.13 7.85 4.86
N GLU A 206 6.27 8.45 4.01
CA GLU A 206 6.49 8.56 2.56
C GLU A 206 7.75 9.39 2.20
N PRO A 207 8.07 10.53 2.87
CA PRO A 207 9.28 11.28 2.56
C PRO A 207 10.55 10.46 2.73
N GLU A 208 10.66 9.69 3.82
CA GLU A 208 11.81 8.83 4.12
C GLU A 208 11.90 7.66 3.13
N VAL A 209 10.76 7.07 2.75
CA VAL A 209 10.71 6.03 1.70
C VAL A 209 11.22 6.59 0.38
N LEU A 210 10.79 7.79 -0.02
CA LEU A 210 11.24 8.42 -1.27
C LEU A 210 12.73 8.77 -1.23
N GLN A 211 13.26 9.21 -0.09
CA GLN A 211 14.70 9.45 0.08
C GLN A 211 15.51 8.17 -0.11
N GLY A 212 15.06 7.06 0.50
CA GLY A 212 15.68 5.74 0.34
C GLY A 212 15.42 5.05 -1.00
N SER A 213 14.69 5.73 -1.91
CA SER A 213 14.37 5.29 -3.26
C SER A 213 14.97 6.20 -4.34
N ALA A 214 15.76 7.20 -3.95
CA ALA A 214 16.17 8.28 -4.85
C ALA A 214 16.89 7.78 -6.11
N GLN A 215 17.82 6.86 -5.96
CA GLN A 215 18.59 6.29 -7.07
C GLN A 215 17.68 5.46 -7.99
N CYS A 216 16.83 4.61 -7.40
CA CYS A 216 15.88 3.78 -8.14
C CYS A 216 14.91 4.64 -8.96
N LEU A 217 14.35 5.70 -8.36
CA LEU A 217 13.43 6.62 -9.04
C LEU A 217 14.11 7.38 -10.18
N GLN A 218 15.36 7.79 -9.98
CA GLN A 218 16.14 8.50 -11.00
C GLN A 218 16.50 7.60 -12.18
N ASP A 219 16.91 6.36 -11.91
CA ASP A 219 17.40 5.44 -12.94
C ASP A 219 16.26 4.77 -13.72
N HIS A 220 15.18 4.37 -13.04
CA HIS A 220 14.12 3.54 -13.61
C HIS A 220 12.80 4.27 -13.86
N LYS A 221 12.58 5.42 -13.24
CA LYS A 221 11.42 6.30 -13.47
C LYS A 221 10.07 5.57 -13.44
N PRO A 222 9.80 4.71 -12.44
CA PRO A 222 8.55 3.95 -12.37
C PRO A 222 7.34 4.87 -12.26
N ILE A 223 6.16 4.35 -12.59
CA ILE A 223 4.91 5.00 -12.22
C ILE A 223 4.73 4.89 -10.70
N LEU A 224 4.24 5.94 -10.06
CA LEU A 224 4.00 5.97 -8.62
C LEU A 224 2.52 6.21 -8.33
N ILE A 225 1.98 5.43 -7.41
CA ILE A 225 0.70 5.70 -6.75
C ILE A 225 0.99 5.75 -5.26
N LEU A 226 0.77 6.91 -4.64
CA LEU A 226 1.11 7.06 -3.22
C LEU A 226 0.07 7.87 -2.47
N GLU A 227 -0.14 7.52 -1.19
CA GLU A 227 -0.96 8.29 -0.27
C GLU A 227 -0.05 9.11 0.65
N SER A 228 -0.30 10.41 0.76
CA SER A 228 0.40 11.28 1.69
C SER A 228 -0.50 12.42 2.17
N PHE A 229 -0.31 12.84 3.41
CA PHE A 229 -1.13 13.87 4.05
C PHE A 229 -0.30 15.11 4.43
N PRO A 230 -0.92 16.31 4.50
CA PRO A 230 -0.25 17.47 5.08
C PRO A 230 0.21 17.19 6.55
N PRO A 231 1.41 17.65 6.96
CA PRO A 231 2.31 18.56 6.21
C PRO A 231 3.29 17.82 5.27
N LYS A 232 3.38 16.48 5.31
CA LYS A 232 4.36 15.67 4.56
C LYS A 232 4.10 15.67 3.05
N LEU A 233 2.86 15.86 2.63
CA LEU A 233 2.46 15.92 1.21
C LEU A 233 3.31 16.92 0.39
N GLU A 234 3.60 18.10 0.94
CA GLU A 234 4.40 19.11 0.25
C GLU A 234 5.84 18.63 0.01
N GLN A 235 6.43 17.94 0.98
CA GLN A 235 7.77 17.35 0.86
C GLN A 235 7.81 16.29 -0.24
N VAL A 236 6.80 15.40 -0.27
CA VAL A 236 6.62 14.36 -1.29
C VAL A 236 6.52 14.98 -2.69
N VAL A 237 5.65 15.99 -2.86
CA VAL A 237 5.44 16.66 -4.15
C VAL A 237 6.71 17.36 -4.62
N ASN A 238 7.40 18.09 -3.74
CA ASN A 238 8.65 18.78 -4.09
C ASN A 238 9.72 17.78 -4.53
N PHE A 239 9.93 16.70 -3.77
CA PHE A 239 10.91 15.67 -4.08
C PHE A 239 10.66 15.04 -5.47
N LEU A 240 9.44 14.65 -5.77
CA LEU A 240 9.10 14.04 -7.06
C LEU A 240 9.21 15.04 -8.22
N THR A 241 8.82 16.29 -7.98
CA THR A 241 8.96 17.37 -8.98
C THR A 241 10.43 17.65 -9.32
N GLU A 242 11.33 17.66 -8.33
CA GLU A 242 12.77 17.79 -8.53
C GLU A 242 13.37 16.65 -9.36
N LEU A 243 12.80 15.45 -9.28
CA LEU A 243 13.16 14.30 -10.10
C LEU A 243 12.50 14.30 -11.50
N GLY A 244 11.69 15.33 -11.82
CA GLY A 244 11.05 15.46 -13.14
C GLY A 244 9.73 14.72 -13.32
N TYR A 245 9.11 14.26 -12.23
CA TYR A 245 7.79 13.62 -12.29
C TYR A 245 6.67 14.63 -12.52
N GLU A 246 5.71 14.26 -13.36
CA GLU A 246 4.40 14.89 -13.43
C GLU A 246 3.47 14.25 -12.41
N ILE A 247 2.65 15.07 -11.73
CA ILE A 247 1.85 14.63 -10.58
C ILE A 247 0.42 15.14 -10.70
N LEU A 248 -0.55 14.24 -10.48
CA LEU A 248 -1.98 14.54 -10.38
C LEU A 248 -2.60 13.97 -9.11
N ASP A 249 -3.74 14.54 -8.74
CA ASP A 249 -4.67 13.95 -7.77
C ASP A 249 -5.23 12.63 -8.35
N ALA A 250 -4.87 11.52 -7.74
CA ALA A 250 -5.22 10.19 -8.26
C ALA A 250 -6.72 9.87 -8.19
N GLU A 251 -7.45 10.44 -7.22
CA GLU A 251 -8.90 10.24 -7.09
C GLU A 251 -9.68 11.04 -8.13
N ARG A 252 -9.25 12.29 -8.38
CA ARG A 252 -9.95 13.25 -9.24
C ARG A 252 -9.41 13.30 -10.64
N LYS A 253 -8.21 12.72 -10.88
CA LYS A 253 -7.48 12.79 -12.16
C LYS A 253 -7.31 14.22 -12.65
N LYS A 254 -6.95 15.13 -11.73
CA LYS A 254 -6.84 16.59 -11.93
C LYS A 254 -5.58 17.12 -11.24
N PRO A 255 -5.17 18.35 -11.54
CA PRO A 255 -4.10 19.01 -10.78
C PRO A 255 -4.35 18.98 -9.27
N LEU A 256 -3.28 18.96 -8.49
CA LEU A 256 -3.31 18.91 -7.04
C LEU A 256 -4.15 20.05 -6.44
N GLY A 257 -4.89 19.75 -5.40
CA GLY A 257 -5.75 20.69 -4.70
C GLY A 257 -5.69 20.52 -3.17
N ALA A 258 -6.43 21.37 -2.46
CA ALA A 258 -6.41 21.42 -0.99
C ALA A 258 -6.82 20.12 -0.27
N HIS A 259 -7.44 19.18 -0.98
CA HIS A 259 -7.92 17.91 -0.45
C HIS A 259 -7.30 16.69 -1.15
N THR A 260 -6.19 16.89 -1.85
CA THR A 260 -5.44 15.79 -2.45
C THR A 260 -4.66 15.06 -1.36
N ASN A 261 -4.84 13.74 -1.28
CA ASN A 261 -4.07 12.86 -0.41
C ASN A 261 -3.49 11.69 -1.20
N ASN A 262 -4.11 11.31 -2.31
CA ASN A 262 -3.65 10.26 -3.20
C ASN A 262 -3.04 10.89 -4.47
N LEU A 263 -1.81 10.53 -4.75
CA LEU A 263 -1.04 11.03 -5.89
C LEU A 263 -0.86 9.94 -6.93
N PHE A 264 -1.02 10.30 -8.20
CA PHE A 264 -0.55 9.54 -9.35
C PHE A 264 0.59 10.34 -9.98
N ALA A 265 1.77 9.73 -10.02
CA ALA A 265 2.95 10.40 -10.57
C ALA A 265 3.62 9.52 -11.63
N TRP A 266 4.05 10.14 -12.73
CA TRP A 266 4.77 9.48 -13.81
C TRP A 266 5.88 10.38 -14.33
N HIS A 267 6.92 9.79 -14.88
CA HIS A 267 8.00 10.54 -15.53
C HIS A 267 7.82 10.46 -17.05
N PRO A 268 8.04 11.55 -17.82
CA PRO A 268 7.92 11.53 -19.29
C PRO A 268 8.78 10.49 -19.99
N GLU A 269 9.92 10.13 -19.38
CA GLU A 269 10.82 9.07 -19.85
C GLU A 269 10.60 7.74 -19.12
N GLY A 270 9.45 7.57 -18.48
CA GLY A 270 9.10 6.36 -17.72
C GLY A 270 8.67 5.18 -18.60
N PRO A 271 8.18 4.08 -17.99
CA PRO A 271 7.90 2.83 -18.69
C PRO A 271 6.74 2.91 -19.67
N LEU A 272 5.79 3.82 -19.48
CA LEU A 272 4.67 4.01 -20.40
C LEU A 272 4.76 5.34 -21.15
N PRO A 273 4.48 5.36 -22.45
CA PRO A 273 4.39 6.61 -23.21
C PRO A 273 3.19 7.45 -22.75
N GLU A 274 3.24 8.75 -23.00
CA GLU A 274 2.22 9.71 -22.59
C GLU A 274 0.81 9.35 -23.08
N SER A 275 0.69 8.72 -24.25
CA SER A 275 -0.60 8.27 -24.80
C SER A 275 -1.29 7.23 -23.90
N ASP A 276 -0.51 6.31 -23.32
CA ASP A 276 -1.05 5.28 -22.43
C ASP A 276 -1.37 5.87 -21.03
N ILE A 277 -0.55 6.84 -20.56
CA ILE A 277 -0.88 7.59 -19.33
C ILE A 277 -2.20 8.35 -19.50
N ARG A 278 -2.44 8.99 -20.64
CA ARG A 278 -3.72 9.65 -20.94
C ARG A 278 -4.89 8.66 -20.95
N GLU A 279 -4.73 7.49 -21.59
CA GLU A 279 -5.76 6.44 -21.58
C GLU A 279 -6.12 6.00 -20.15
N ILE A 280 -5.13 5.81 -19.29
CA ILE A 280 -5.30 5.49 -17.86
C ILE A 280 -6.09 6.58 -17.13
N LEU A 281 -5.81 7.84 -17.42
CA LEU A 281 -6.46 8.98 -16.78
C LEU A 281 -7.89 9.22 -17.27
N GLU A 282 -8.20 8.86 -18.51
CA GLU A 282 -9.53 9.04 -19.14
C GLU A 282 -10.49 7.87 -18.84
N SER A 283 -9.97 6.71 -18.41
CA SER A 283 -10.77 5.54 -18.04
C SER A 283 -11.42 5.71 -16.65
#